data_ca44823e86669ce6609aecd81c89a71d
#
_entry.id   ca44823e86669ce6609aecd81c89a71d
#
_cell.length_a   1.000
_cell.length_b   1.000
_cell.length_c   1.000
_cell.angle_alpha   90.00
_cell.angle_beta   90.00
_cell.angle_gamma   90.00
#
_symmetry.space_group_name_H-M   'P 1'
#
loop_
_entity.id
_entity.type
_entity.pdbx_description
1 polymer ?
#
loop_
_entity_poly.entity_id
_entity_poly.type
_entity_poly.pdbx_seq_one_letter_code
_entity_poly.pdbx_strand_id
1 'polypeptide(L)'
;NWLCPLLGQHDVLLDLHSFNADSQPFVMVGPRNNDGPLQPFQHEDKERALARRLGVRRFVDGWLQTYGAGVQRRLAGSDQVGLVLRYGVGTTEYMRSTGGYALTLECGQHADPAAPDVAYRAIMNTLAFLGLIDAPQPTPIADADMEALNMVVVHDKLDAGDHFIKTWSSFDR
;
A
#
# COMPACT_ATOMS: atom_id res chain seq x y z
N ASN A 1 -15.69 14.56 1.67
CA ASN A 1 -15.40 13.12 1.67
C ASN A 1 -15.88 12.53 2.99
N TRP A 2 -16.84 11.60 2.97
CA TRP A 2 -17.44 10.99 4.16
C TRP A 2 -16.49 9.98 4.84
N LEU A 3 -15.53 9.40 4.10
CA LEU A 3 -14.61 8.39 4.59
C LEU A 3 -13.53 8.97 5.52
N CYS A 4 -13.01 10.16 5.21
CA CYS A 4 -11.96 10.77 6.01
C CYS A 4 -12.31 10.95 7.50
N PRO A 5 -13.50 11.47 7.89
CA PRO A 5 -13.87 11.55 9.29
C PRO A 5 -13.99 10.19 9.98
N LEU A 6 -14.33 9.13 9.23
CA LEU A 6 -14.38 7.77 9.74
C LEU A 6 -12.96 7.25 10.01
N LEU A 7 -12.06 7.37 9.03
CA LEU A 7 -10.67 6.94 9.19
C LEU A 7 -9.98 7.64 10.37
N GLY A 8 -10.21 8.95 10.53
CA GLY A 8 -9.62 9.73 11.62
C GLY A 8 -10.08 9.35 13.03
N GLN A 9 -11.05 8.45 13.17
CA GLN A 9 -11.52 7.91 14.47
C GLN A 9 -10.89 6.57 14.84
N HIS A 10 -9.99 6.05 13.99
CA HIS A 10 -9.36 4.74 14.15
C HIS A 10 -7.85 4.86 14.13
N ASP A 11 -7.18 3.93 14.79
CA ASP A 11 -5.70 3.91 14.87
C ASP A 11 -5.08 3.06 13.77
N VAL A 12 -5.81 2.11 13.20
CA VAL A 12 -5.30 1.11 12.25
C VAL A 12 -6.26 0.94 11.08
N LEU A 13 -5.69 0.92 9.87
CA LEU A 13 -6.40 0.56 8.64
C LEU A 13 -5.72 -0.62 7.96
N LEU A 14 -6.47 -1.66 7.66
CA LEU A 14 -6.11 -2.69 6.67
C LEU A 14 -7.03 -2.51 5.46
N ASP A 15 -6.46 -2.01 4.37
CA ASP A 15 -7.15 -1.77 3.09
C ASP A 15 -6.90 -2.95 2.14
N LEU A 16 -7.97 -3.66 1.76
CA LEU A 16 -7.88 -4.91 1.00
C LEU A 16 -8.24 -4.66 -0.47
N HIS A 17 -7.33 -5.02 -1.33
CA HIS A 17 -7.41 -4.86 -2.77
C HIS A 17 -7.16 -6.16 -3.52
N SER A 18 -7.44 -6.15 -4.80
CA SER A 18 -7.00 -7.13 -5.79
C SER A 18 -6.70 -6.42 -7.11
N PHE A 19 -6.00 -7.05 -8.04
CA PHE A 19 -5.49 -6.41 -9.26
C PHE A 19 -5.72 -7.26 -10.51
N ASN A 20 -5.57 -6.64 -11.69
CA ASN A 20 -5.78 -7.29 -12.97
C ASN A 20 -4.58 -8.10 -13.48
N ALA A 21 -3.35 -7.74 -13.06
CA ALA A 21 -2.15 -8.39 -13.54
C ALA A 21 -1.97 -9.77 -12.91
N ASP A 22 -1.26 -10.65 -13.58
CA ASP A 22 -0.82 -11.92 -13.01
C ASP A 22 0.41 -11.65 -12.13
N SER A 23 0.22 -11.74 -10.82
CA SER A 23 1.25 -11.50 -9.81
C SER A 23 0.90 -12.17 -8.48
N GLN A 24 1.90 -12.35 -7.62
CA GLN A 24 1.69 -12.84 -6.26
C GLN A 24 1.11 -11.74 -5.36
N PRO A 25 0.40 -12.09 -4.29
CA PRO A 25 -0.05 -11.16 -3.27
C PRO A 25 1.11 -10.36 -2.67
N PHE A 26 0.88 -9.08 -2.40
CA PHE A 26 1.87 -8.20 -1.79
C PHE A 26 1.24 -7.16 -0.88
N VAL A 27 2.00 -6.67 0.08
CA VAL A 27 1.61 -5.58 0.96
C VAL A 27 2.37 -4.30 0.59
N MET A 28 1.65 -3.20 0.43
CA MET A 28 2.23 -1.87 0.34
C MET A 28 2.45 -1.32 1.74
N VAL A 29 3.70 -0.96 2.03
CA VAL A 29 4.09 -0.40 3.32
C VAL A 29 4.39 1.08 3.20
N GLY A 30 4.22 1.80 4.30
CA GLY A 30 4.49 3.23 4.37
C GLY A 30 5.99 3.57 4.41
N PRO A 31 6.27 4.86 4.39
CA PRO A 31 7.63 5.37 4.48
C PRO A 31 8.24 5.14 5.86
N ARG A 32 9.49 5.54 6.03
CA ARG A 32 10.09 5.74 7.35
C ARG A 32 9.37 6.87 8.10
N ASN A 33 9.51 6.90 9.43
CA ASN A 33 9.01 8.03 10.22
C ASN A 33 9.52 9.36 9.65
N ASN A 34 8.61 10.31 9.48
CA ASN A 34 8.90 11.60 8.87
C ASN A 34 7.82 12.64 9.21
N ASP A 35 8.16 13.93 9.01
CA ASP A 35 7.26 15.07 9.17
C ASP A 35 6.90 15.72 7.82
N GLY A 36 6.93 14.95 6.74
CA GLY A 36 6.63 15.44 5.39
C GLY A 36 5.19 15.94 5.23
N PRO A 37 4.95 16.94 4.39
CA PRO A 37 3.64 17.64 4.33
C PRO A 37 2.51 16.82 3.72
N LEU A 38 2.81 15.75 2.97
CA LEU A 38 1.79 14.91 2.33
C LEU A 38 1.46 13.66 3.14
N GLN A 39 2.43 13.14 3.86
CA GLN A 39 2.30 11.90 4.62
C GLN A 39 3.21 11.94 5.86
N PRO A 40 2.94 12.84 6.84
CA PRO A 40 3.63 12.78 8.12
C PRO A 40 3.34 11.42 8.77
N PHE A 41 4.37 10.77 9.31
CA PHE A 41 4.24 9.42 9.83
C PHE A 41 5.18 9.15 10.99
N GLN A 42 4.68 8.54 12.08
CA GLN A 42 5.42 8.31 13.31
C GLN A 42 5.28 6.87 13.85
N HIS A 43 4.67 5.95 13.08
CA HIS A 43 4.37 4.59 13.53
C HIS A 43 4.97 3.51 12.63
N GLU A 44 6.13 3.76 12.02
CA GLU A 44 6.80 2.81 11.13
C GLU A 44 6.95 1.42 11.77
N ASP A 45 7.42 1.36 13.02
CA ASP A 45 7.66 0.09 13.71
C ASP A 45 6.38 -0.73 13.91
N LYS A 46 5.28 -0.07 14.28
CA LYS A 46 3.96 -0.72 14.44
C LYS A 46 3.42 -1.24 13.12
N GLU A 47 3.51 -0.42 12.08
CA GLU A 47 3.05 -0.77 10.75
C GLU A 47 3.83 -1.94 10.17
N ARG A 48 5.17 -1.91 10.27
CA ARG A 48 6.03 -3.02 9.82
C ARG A 48 5.82 -4.29 10.64
N ALA A 49 5.57 -4.17 11.94
CA ALA A 49 5.25 -5.31 12.79
C ALA A 49 3.95 -5.99 12.39
N LEU A 50 2.91 -5.23 12.01
CA LEU A 50 1.67 -5.76 11.46
C LEU A 50 1.89 -6.35 10.05
N ALA A 51 2.56 -5.63 9.16
CA ALA A 51 2.81 -6.07 7.79
C ALA A 51 3.45 -7.47 7.74
N ARG A 52 4.44 -7.72 8.60
CA ARG A 52 5.13 -9.02 8.71
C ARG A 52 4.24 -10.17 9.17
N ARG A 53 3.02 -9.89 9.60
CA ARG A 53 2.06 -10.89 10.13
C ARG A 53 0.84 -11.11 9.23
N LEU A 54 0.71 -10.37 8.14
CA LEU A 54 -0.45 -10.51 7.24
C LEU A 54 -0.51 -11.86 6.51
N GLY A 55 0.63 -12.57 6.41
CA GLY A 55 0.70 -13.88 5.75
C GLY A 55 1.12 -13.81 4.28
N VAL A 56 1.68 -12.67 3.85
CA VAL A 56 2.30 -12.48 2.53
C VAL A 56 3.81 -12.30 2.66
N ARG A 57 4.54 -12.55 1.57
CA ARG A 57 6.02 -12.52 1.56
C ARG A 57 6.58 -11.27 0.89
N ARG A 58 5.82 -10.66 -0.01
CA ARG A 58 6.25 -9.53 -0.83
C ARG A 58 5.82 -8.21 -0.19
N PHE A 59 6.78 -7.31 -0.01
CA PHE A 59 6.62 -5.99 0.58
C PHE A 59 7.04 -4.93 -0.42
N VAL A 60 6.17 -3.99 -0.71
CA VAL A 60 6.41 -2.91 -1.69
C VAL A 60 6.36 -1.57 -0.98
N ASP A 61 7.37 -0.75 -1.14
CA ASP A 61 7.40 0.63 -0.66
C ASP A 61 7.59 1.65 -1.80
N GLY A 62 7.58 2.94 -1.47
CA GLY A 62 7.90 4.00 -2.41
C GLY A 62 6.72 4.56 -3.20
N TRP A 63 5.47 4.25 -2.87
CA TRP A 63 4.29 4.71 -3.62
C TRP A 63 4.27 6.23 -3.81
N LEU A 64 4.15 7.00 -2.72
CA LEU A 64 3.93 8.46 -2.82
C LEU A 64 5.15 9.19 -3.41
N GLN A 65 6.36 8.71 -3.12
CA GLN A 65 7.60 9.26 -3.69
C GLN A 65 7.63 9.07 -5.20
N THR A 66 7.29 7.87 -5.67
CA THR A 66 7.32 7.51 -7.09
C THR A 66 6.20 8.21 -7.86
N TYR A 67 5.01 8.27 -7.28
CA TYR A 67 3.89 9.05 -7.80
C TYR A 67 4.28 10.55 -7.92
N GLY A 68 4.85 11.11 -6.86
CA GLY A 68 5.32 12.50 -6.83
C GLY A 68 6.37 12.80 -7.89
N ALA A 69 7.34 11.92 -8.07
CA ALA A 69 8.34 12.06 -9.14
C ALA A 69 7.70 12.01 -10.53
N GLY A 70 6.68 11.19 -10.74
CA GLY A 70 5.88 11.13 -11.97
C GLY A 70 5.15 12.45 -12.25
N VAL A 71 4.47 12.99 -11.24
CA VAL A 71 3.78 14.29 -11.33
C VAL A 71 4.75 15.42 -11.66
N GLN A 72 5.89 15.48 -10.98
CA GLN A 72 6.91 16.50 -11.24
C GLN A 72 7.44 16.45 -12.67
N ARG A 73 7.70 15.24 -13.20
CA ARG A 73 8.14 15.09 -14.60
C ARG A 73 7.11 15.59 -15.61
N ARG A 74 5.81 15.30 -15.39
CA ARG A 74 4.73 15.69 -16.32
C ARG A 74 4.40 17.18 -16.27
N LEU A 75 4.44 17.76 -15.09
CA LEU A 75 3.96 19.11 -14.82
C LEU A 75 5.10 20.09 -14.47
N ALA A 76 6.34 19.78 -14.91
CA ALA A 76 7.49 20.63 -14.64
C ALA A 76 7.22 22.10 -15.02
N GLY A 77 7.35 22.99 -14.04
CA GLY A 77 7.09 24.44 -14.23
C GLY A 77 5.61 24.86 -14.19
N SER A 78 4.69 23.96 -13.88
CA SER A 78 3.27 24.27 -13.70
C SER A 78 2.92 24.50 -12.23
N ASP A 79 2.05 25.46 -11.95
CA ASP A 79 1.48 25.72 -10.63
C ASP A 79 0.55 24.59 -10.13
N GLN A 80 0.21 23.65 -11.01
CA GLN A 80 -0.67 22.52 -10.71
C GLN A 80 0.03 21.39 -9.94
N VAL A 81 1.37 21.36 -9.87
CA VAL A 81 2.15 20.26 -9.24
C VAL A 81 1.64 19.97 -7.83
N GLY A 82 1.51 20.98 -6.98
CA GLY A 82 1.08 20.80 -5.59
C GLY A 82 -0.35 20.25 -5.45
N LEU A 83 -1.25 20.61 -6.36
CA LEU A 83 -2.62 20.10 -6.38
C LEU A 83 -2.64 18.63 -6.81
N VAL A 84 -1.92 18.29 -7.87
CA VAL A 84 -1.91 16.93 -8.44
C VAL A 84 -1.18 15.96 -7.53
N LEU A 85 -0.15 16.39 -6.80
CA LEU A 85 0.50 15.55 -5.77
C LEU A 85 -0.49 15.01 -4.73
N ARG A 86 -1.50 15.77 -4.36
CA ARG A 86 -2.52 15.36 -3.40
C ARG A 86 -3.41 14.21 -3.89
N TYR A 87 -3.51 13.99 -5.19
CA TYR A 87 -4.24 12.84 -5.74
C TYR A 87 -3.53 11.50 -5.51
N GLY A 88 -2.24 11.51 -5.17
CA GLY A 88 -1.52 10.32 -4.73
C GLY A 88 -1.78 9.94 -3.27
N VAL A 89 -2.45 10.81 -2.50
CA VAL A 89 -2.82 10.55 -1.11
C VAL A 89 -4.10 9.73 -1.09
N GLY A 90 -3.97 8.44 -0.88
CA GLY A 90 -5.08 7.50 -0.73
C GLY A 90 -5.51 7.33 0.73
N THR A 91 -6.23 6.24 1.00
CA THR A 91 -6.76 5.89 2.34
C THR A 91 -5.64 5.68 3.36
N THR A 92 -4.59 4.97 2.97
CA THR A 92 -3.46 4.62 3.83
C THR A 92 -2.58 5.84 4.15
N GLU A 93 -2.30 6.70 3.18
CA GLU A 93 -1.57 7.96 3.38
C GLU A 93 -2.35 8.91 4.29
N TYR A 94 -3.67 9.00 4.07
CA TYR A 94 -4.54 9.80 4.93
C TYR A 94 -4.53 9.28 6.36
N MET A 95 -4.68 7.96 6.57
CA MET A 95 -4.67 7.34 7.89
C MET A 95 -3.36 7.63 8.64
N ARG A 96 -2.21 7.52 7.98
CA ARG A 96 -0.90 7.87 8.54
C ARG A 96 -0.83 9.34 8.93
N SER A 97 -1.33 10.23 8.09
CA SER A 97 -1.31 11.67 8.33
C SER A 97 -2.21 12.12 9.50
N THR A 98 -3.16 11.30 9.91
CA THR A 98 -4.05 11.57 11.06
C THR A 98 -3.57 10.91 12.36
N GLY A 99 -2.35 10.34 12.36
CA GLY A 99 -1.73 9.77 13.56
C GLY A 99 -1.94 8.27 13.75
N GLY A 100 -2.57 7.60 12.78
CA GLY A 100 -2.68 6.14 12.74
C GLY A 100 -1.57 5.48 11.93
N TYR A 101 -1.76 4.19 11.62
CA TYR A 101 -0.92 3.45 10.65
C TYR A 101 -1.79 2.55 9.78
N ALA A 102 -1.30 2.24 8.58
CA ALA A 102 -2.14 1.62 7.58
C ALA A 102 -1.36 0.77 6.59
N LEU A 103 -1.99 -0.32 6.13
CA LEU A 103 -1.43 -1.18 5.09
C LEU A 103 -2.45 -1.39 3.99
N THR A 104 -2.02 -1.30 2.73
CA THR A 104 -2.78 -1.84 1.60
C THR A 104 -2.27 -3.24 1.30
N LEU A 105 -3.16 -4.23 1.34
CA LEU A 105 -2.86 -5.59 0.94
C LEU A 105 -3.51 -5.88 -0.41
N GLU A 106 -2.69 -6.14 -1.40
CA GLU A 106 -3.07 -6.66 -2.69
C GLU A 106 -3.13 -8.19 -2.62
N CYS A 107 -4.36 -8.73 -2.55
CA CYS A 107 -4.62 -10.12 -2.21
C CYS A 107 -4.38 -11.11 -3.36
N GLY A 108 -4.14 -10.61 -4.56
CA GLY A 108 -3.95 -11.42 -5.76
C GLY A 108 -4.73 -10.89 -6.95
N GLN A 109 -4.67 -11.60 -8.07
CA GLN A 109 -5.41 -11.27 -9.28
C GLN A 109 -6.92 -11.41 -9.06
N HIS A 110 -7.75 -10.56 -9.68
CA HIS A 110 -9.21 -10.53 -9.47
C HIS A 110 -9.93 -11.87 -9.63
N ALA A 111 -9.46 -12.71 -10.56
CA ALA A 111 -10.05 -14.03 -10.82
C ALA A 111 -9.30 -15.19 -10.10
N ASP A 112 -8.28 -14.89 -9.29
CA ASP A 112 -7.57 -15.90 -8.52
C ASP A 112 -8.47 -16.42 -7.39
N PRO A 113 -8.84 -17.72 -7.40
CA PRO A 113 -9.68 -18.30 -6.37
C PRO A 113 -9.03 -18.28 -4.98
N ALA A 114 -7.72 -18.09 -4.88
CA ALA A 114 -6.98 -17.98 -3.61
C ALA A 114 -7.02 -16.57 -3.01
N ALA A 115 -7.35 -15.53 -3.78
CA ALA A 115 -7.34 -14.14 -3.29
C ALA A 115 -8.26 -13.91 -2.06
N PRO A 116 -9.48 -14.46 -1.98
CA PRO A 116 -10.32 -14.36 -0.78
C PRO A 116 -9.69 -14.99 0.46
N ASP A 117 -8.96 -16.10 0.32
CA ASP A 117 -8.30 -16.76 1.44
C ASP A 117 -7.10 -15.94 1.96
N VAL A 118 -6.39 -15.25 1.05
CA VAL A 118 -5.34 -14.29 1.42
C VAL A 118 -5.94 -13.14 2.24
N ALA A 119 -7.03 -12.54 1.77
CA ALA A 119 -7.73 -11.47 2.46
C ALA A 119 -8.23 -11.91 3.84
N TYR A 120 -8.90 -13.07 3.91
CA TYR A 120 -9.42 -13.62 5.16
C TYR A 120 -8.31 -13.87 6.19
N ARG A 121 -7.21 -14.48 5.77
CA ARG A 121 -6.04 -14.72 6.63
C ARG A 121 -5.48 -13.42 7.18
N ALA A 122 -5.32 -12.41 6.33
CA ALA A 122 -4.82 -11.11 6.74
C ALA A 122 -5.74 -10.41 7.76
N ILE A 123 -7.07 -10.50 7.58
CA ILE A 123 -8.05 -9.99 8.54
C ILE A 123 -7.88 -10.70 9.89
N MET A 124 -7.89 -12.03 9.91
CA MET A 124 -7.78 -12.81 11.15
C MET A 124 -6.46 -12.55 11.86
N ASN A 125 -5.35 -12.49 11.12
CA ASN A 125 -4.05 -12.16 11.67
C ASN A 125 -3.99 -10.74 12.25
N THR A 126 -4.62 -9.77 11.57
CA THR A 126 -4.70 -8.39 12.07
C THR A 126 -5.51 -8.32 13.37
N LEU A 127 -6.67 -8.95 13.41
CA LEU A 127 -7.51 -8.99 14.62
C LEU A 127 -6.80 -9.65 15.80
N ALA A 128 -6.11 -10.76 15.56
CA ALA A 128 -5.33 -11.46 16.58
C ALA A 128 -4.13 -10.59 17.04
N PHE A 129 -3.39 -9.99 16.10
CA PHE A 129 -2.24 -9.12 16.41
C PHE A 129 -2.64 -7.91 17.27
N LEU A 130 -3.78 -7.32 16.99
CA LEU A 130 -4.34 -6.18 17.73
C LEU A 130 -5.02 -6.59 19.05
N GLY A 131 -5.14 -7.89 19.34
CA GLY A 131 -5.84 -8.37 20.53
C GLY A 131 -7.36 -8.17 20.50
N LEU A 132 -7.94 -8.06 19.31
CA LEU A 132 -9.38 -7.87 19.13
C LEU A 132 -10.17 -9.18 19.13
N ILE A 133 -9.47 -10.31 19.01
CA ILE A 133 -10.01 -11.66 19.14
C ILE A 133 -9.11 -12.51 20.02
N ASP A 134 -9.70 -13.50 20.70
CA ASP A 134 -8.95 -14.50 21.47
C ASP A 134 -8.41 -15.57 20.52
N ALA A 135 -7.22 -15.34 20.00
CA ALA A 135 -6.53 -16.23 19.07
C ALA A 135 -5.01 -16.13 19.27
N PRO A 136 -4.25 -17.19 18.91
CA PRO A 136 -2.80 -17.15 18.94
C PRO A 136 -2.24 -15.97 18.12
N GLN A 137 -1.19 -15.35 18.64
CA GLN A 137 -0.51 -14.28 17.93
C GLN A 137 0.11 -14.81 16.61
N PRO A 138 -0.12 -14.15 15.48
CA PRO A 138 0.43 -14.58 14.21
C PRO A 138 1.95 -14.45 14.20
N THR A 139 2.62 -15.49 13.73
CA THR A 139 4.08 -15.50 13.61
C THR A 139 4.52 -14.51 12.52
N PRO A 140 5.47 -13.62 12.80
CA PRO A 140 6.00 -12.75 11.78
C PRO A 140 6.81 -13.54 10.74
N ILE A 141 6.76 -13.12 9.49
CA ILE A 141 7.66 -13.66 8.46
C ILE A 141 9.11 -13.39 8.84
N ALA A 142 9.99 -14.37 8.64
CA ALA A 142 11.42 -14.22 8.85
C ALA A 142 12.04 -13.31 7.77
N ASP A 143 13.12 -12.59 8.11
CA ASP A 143 13.79 -11.69 7.15
C ASP A 143 14.29 -12.42 5.91
N ALA A 144 14.77 -13.66 6.07
CA ALA A 144 15.25 -14.49 4.97
C ALA A 144 14.15 -14.92 3.98
N ASP A 145 12.88 -14.86 4.40
CA ASP A 145 11.73 -15.21 3.58
C ASP A 145 11.01 -14.01 2.98
N MET A 146 11.41 -12.80 3.38
CA MET A 146 10.79 -11.56 2.97
C MET A 146 11.38 -11.07 1.64
N GLU A 147 10.52 -10.79 0.66
CA GLU A 147 10.86 -10.13 -0.59
C GLU A 147 10.55 -8.64 -0.47
N ALA A 148 11.58 -7.81 -0.37
CA ALA A 148 11.44 -6.36 -0.30
C ALA A 148 11.64 -5.74 -1.68
N LEU A 149 10.63 -5.04 -2.17
CA LEU A 149 10.61 -4.35 -3.45
C LEU A 149 10.41 -2.85 -3.24
N ASN A 150 11.11 -2.06 -4.02
CA ASN A 150 10.91 -0.61 -4.06
C ASN A 150 10.29 -0.21 -5.39
N MET A 151 9.21 0.56 -5.36
CA MET A 151 8.58 1.12 -6.55
C MET A 151 9.49 2.19 -7.14
N VAL A 152 9.90 2.02 -8.39
CA VAL A 152 10.86 2.92 -9.04
C VAL A 152 10.21 3.87 -10.04
N VAL A 153 9.07 3.49 -10.62
CA VAL A 153 8.35 4.32 -11.58
C VAL A 153 6.86 3.98 -11.60
N VAL A 154 6.05 5.01 -11.73
CA VAL A 154 4.64 4.91 -12.12
C VAL A 154 4.53 5.40 -13.56
N HIS A 155 4.08 4.53 -14.45
CA HIS A 155 3.77 4.89 -15.83
C HIS A 155 2.34 5.38 -15.91
N ASP A 156 2.16 6.46 -16.62
CA ASP A 156 0.86 7.11 -16.81
C ASP A 156 0.66 7.45 -18.27
N LYS A 157 -0.59 7.60 -18.69
CA LYS A 157 -0.90 8.09 -20.03
C LYS A 157 -0.55 9.57 -20.14
N LEU A 158 -0.01 9.96 -21.29
CA LEU A 158 0.26 11.35 -21.61
C LEU A 158 -0.99 12.04 -22.16
N ASP A 159 -1.80 11.30 -22.91
CA ASP A 159 -3.10 11.77 -23.42
C ASP A 159 -4.14 10.64 -23.47
N ALA A 160 -5.38 10.99 -23.84
CA ALA A 160 -6.51 10.04 -23.87
C ALA A 160 -6.37 8.94 -24.94
N GLY A 161 -5.52 9.15 -25.95
CA GLY A 161 -5.28 8.19 -27.04
C GLY A 161 -4.20 7.16 -26.69
N ASP A 162 -3.45 7.37 -25.62
CA ASP A 162 -2.38 6.47 -25.24
C ASP A 162 -2.90 5.13 -24.71
N HIS A 163 -2.17 4.07 -25.03
CA HIS A 163 -2.46 2.71 -24.56
C HIS A 163 -1.22 2.05 -23.99
N PHE A 164 -1.39 1.32 -22.87
CA PHE A 164 -0.34 0.46 -22.35
C PHE A 164 -0.32 -0.86 -23.11
N ILE A 165 0.83 -1.20 -23.68
CA ILE A 165 1.06 -2.47 -24.36
C ILE A 165 2.05 -3.27 -23.52
N LYS A 166 1.59 -4.40 -22.99
CA LYS A 166 2.44 -5.34 -22.26
C LYS A 166 3.23 -6.19 -23.27
N THR A 167 4.55 -6.11 -23.23
CA THR A 167 5.45 -6.87 -24.12
C THR A 167 6.16 -8.04 -23.42
N TRP A 168 5.90 -8.24 -22.13
CA TRP A 168 6.45 -9.34 -21.32
C TRP A 168 5.33 -10.22 -20.76
N SER A 169 5.65 -11.48 -20.45
CA SER A 169 4.69 -12.48 -20.00
C SER A 169 4.40 -12.42 -18.51
N SER A 170 5.28 -11.83 -17.70
CA SER A 170 5.18 -11.80 -16.24
C SER A 170 5.68 -10.47 -15.70
N PHE A 171 5.08 -10.01 -14.59
CA PHE A 171 5.52 -8.84 -13.81
C PHE A 171 6.42 -9.22 -12.65
N ASP A 172 6.64 -10.49 -12.39
CA ASP A 172 7.27 -10.99 -11.19
C ASP A 172 8.78 -11.06 -11.26
N ARG A 173 9.39 -10.26 -12.12
CA ARG A 173 10.84 -10.28 -12.31
C ARG A 173 11.45 -8.90 -12.20
#